data_4da3d5a7f9b96520d2a71233eb9bb71a
#
_entry.id   4da3d5a7f9b96520d2a71233eb9bb71a
#
_cell.length_a   1.000
_cell.length_b   1.000
_cell.length_c   1.000
_cell.angle_alpha   90.00
_cell.angle_beta   90.00
_cell.angle_gamma   90.00
#
_symmetry.space_group_name_H-M   'P 1'
#
loop_
_entity.id
_entity.type
_entity.pdbx_description
1 polymer ?
#
loop_
_entity_poly.entity_id
_entity_poly.type
_entity_poly.pdbx_seq_one_letter_code
_entity_poly.pdbx_strand_id
1 'polypeptide(L)'
;MEYLLMYTAGKDPQPYDPSDDNIAEWSADTQARGVSEYGERLRPGEDATTVKVRNGQVLVTEGPFTEAKEWVGGFDIIECDNLDEAIEIASKHPAARFSSAEVRPFMVWPDAEPGHRVVPHGFPEQPTGGKRYLMLVCVDPNGEEGGSDDVEPWVQEMDGRGVRLFGEVLRPPEDATQVMVRGGSVIVSDGPFTEAKQWIAGIDFLEVRDLEEAVEVAAAHPMARAGLMVLTPAWPFDVEDDHVERARREAPELGRRSEPALGVAS
;
A
#
# COMPACT_ATOMS: atom_id res chain seq x y z
N MET A 1 16.91 7.52 -4.93
CA MET A 1 15.67 7.24 -5.72
C MET A 1 14.65 6.65 -4.78
N GLU A 2 13.39 7.11 -4.87
CA GLU A 2 12.33 6.61 -3.98
C GLU A 2 11.59 5.43 -4.60
N TYR A 3 11.30 4.44 -3.77
CA TYR A 3 10.56 3.23 -4.12
C TYR A 3 9.44 2.98 -3.13
N LEU A 4 8.32 2.50 -3.65
CA LEU A 4 7.25 1.90 -2.86
C LEU A 4 7.52 0.40 -2.74
N LEU A 5 7.54 -0.10 -1.52
CA LEU A 5 7.47 -1.53 -1.21
C LEU A 5 6.03 -1.84 -0.83
N MET A 6 5.35 -2.70 -1.58
CA MET A 6 4.00 -3.17 -1.23
C MET A 6 4.08 -4.63 -0.81
N TYR A 7 3.63 -4.93 0.40
CA TYR A 7 3.59 -6.29 0.91
C TYR A 7 2.24 -6.90 0.60
N THR A 8 2.26 -7.90 -0.26
CA THR A 8 1.03 -8.50 -0.78
C THR A 8 0.75 -9.82 -0.08
N ALA A 9 -0.52 -10.14 0.06
CA ALA A 9 -0.98 -11.41 0.59
C ALA A 9 -1.86 -12.11 -0.42
N GLY A 10 -1.84 -13.43 -0.50
CA GLY A 10 -2.83 -14.22 -1.20
C GLY A 10 -2.34 -15.29 -2.14
N LYS A 11 -1.30 -15.12 -2.94
CA LYS A 11 -1.03 -16.06 -4.05
C LYS A 11 -0.30 -17.34 -3.67
N ASP A 12 0.48 -17.37 -2.64
CA ASP A 12 1.16 -18.58 -2.10
C ASP A 12 1.63 -18.30 -0.69
N PRO A 13 0.67 -18.06 0.24
CA PRO A 13 1.03 -17.67 1.59
C PRO A 13 1.76 -18.82 2.27
N GLN A 14 2.97 -18.56 2.72
CA GLN A 14 3.68 -19.50 3.57
C GLN A 14 3.12 -19.44 4.99
N PRO A 15 3.16 -20.53 5.74
CA PRO A 15 2.79 -20.47 7.15
C PRO A 15 3.62 -19.42 7.89
N TYR A 16 2.94 -18.53 8.61
CA TYR A 16 3.62 -17.56 9.45
C TYR A 16 4.39 -18.28 10.56
N ASP A 17 5.68 -18.01 10.67
CA ASP A 17 6.52 -18.45 11.79
C ASP A 17 6.99 -17.22 12.58
N PRO A 18 6.58 -17.09 13.87
CA PRO A 18 7.00 -15.96 14.70
C PRO A 18 8.53 -15.82 14.83
N SER A 19 9.30 -16.90 14.65
CA SER A 19 10.76 -16.85 14.67
C SER A 19 11.35 -16.15 13.42
N ASP A 20 10.57 -16.05 12.35
CA ASP A 20 10.92 -15.35 11.12
C ASP A 20 10.46 -13.88 11.12
N ASP A 21 9.70 -13.46 12.15
CA ASP A 21 9.23 -12.09 12.30
C ASP A 21 10.32 -11.22 12.94
N ASN A 22 11.12 -10.62 12.08
CA ASN A 22 12.23 -9.74 12.46
C ASN A 22 11.94 -8.28 12.11
N ILE A 23 10.68 -7.85 12.12
CA ILE A 23 10.29 -6.47 11.71
C ILE A 23 11.04 -5.39 12.51
N ALA A 24 11.25 -5.60 13.82
CA ALA A 24 11.96 -4.63 14.63
C ALA A 24 13.45 -4.49 14.23
N GLU A 25 14.10 -5.59 13.85
CA GLU A 25 15.49 -5.57 13.36
C GLU A 25 15.56 -4.91 11.98
N TRP A 26 14.62 -5.23 11.09
CA TRP A 26 14.53 -4.63 9.77
C TRP A 26 14.31 -3.12 9.85
N SER A 27 13.38 -2.67 10.68
CA SER A 27 13.10 -1.26 10.91
C SER A 27 14.31 -0.52 11.49
N ALA A 28 15.01 -1.12 12.47
CA ALA A 28 16.21 -0.53 13.03
C ALA A 28 17.37 -0.42 12.01
N ASP A 29 17.55 -1.43 11.14
CA ASP A 29 18.57 -1.41 10.07
C ASP A 29 18.27 -0.32 9.05
N THR A 30 17.04 -0.25 8.54
CA THR A 30 16.63 0.73 7.53
C THR A 30 16.68 2.17 8.05
N GLN A 31 16.30 2.40 9.32
CA GLN A 31 16.44 3.69 9.98
C GLN A 31 17.91 4.07 10.18
N ALA A 32 18.75 3.13 10.64
CA ALA A 32 20.17 3.39 10.85
C ALA A 32 20.91 3.71 9.53
N ARG A 33 20.47 3.13 8.43
CA ARG A 33 20.96 3.42 7.07
C ARG A 33 20.42 4.72 6.51
N GLY A 34 19.35 5.27 7.10
CA GLY A 34 18.68 6.48 6.61
C GLY A 34 17.92 6.25 5.31
N VAL A 35 17.50 5.02 5.02
CA VAL A 35 16.76 4.65 3.79
C VAL A 35 15.25 4.57 4.01
N SER A 36 14.78 4.42 5.24
CA SER A 36 13.35 4.39 5.57
C SER A 36 12.78 5.80 5.64
N GLU A 37 11.72 6.04 4.88
CA GLU A 37 11.00 7.31 4.87
C GLU A 37 9.69 7.24 5.66
N TYR A 38 8.88 6.25 5.37
CA TYR A 38 7.61 5.98 6.05
C TYR A 38 7.10 4.59 5.70
N GLY A 39 6.40 3.96 6.61
CA GLY A 39 5.74 2.69 6.39
C GLY A 39 4.51 2.52 7.27
N GLU A 40 3.55 1.72 6.80
CA GLU A 40 2.31 1.48 7.52
C GLU A 40 1.79 0.06 7.26
N ARG A 41 1.29 -0.58 8.30
CA ARG A 41 0.52 -1.80 8.18
C ARG A 41 -0.92 -1.46 7.81
N LEU A 42 -1.50 -2.21 6.89
CA LEU A 42 -2.87 -2.02 6.44
C LEU A 42 -3.79 -3.11 7.00
N ARG A 43 -5.05 -2.78 7.13
CA ARG A 43 -6.08 -3.75 7.51
C ARG A 43 -6.28 -4.79 6.41
N PRO A 44 -6.82 -5.98 6.74
CA PRO A 44 -7.10 -7.02 5.76
C PRO A 44 -7.92 -6.52 4.57
N GLY A 45 -7.74 -7.16 3.42
CA GLY A 45 -8.42 -6.75 2.19
C GLY A 45 -9.95 -6.72 2.28
N GLU A 46 -10.55 -7.49 3.17
CA GLU A 46 -11.99 -7.44 3.46
C GLU A 46 -12.46 -6.11 4.05
N ASP A 47 -11.55 -5.36 4.70
CA ASP A 47 -11.82 -4.02 5.22
C ASP A 47 -11.56 -2.91 4.18
N ALA A 48 -11.10 -3.27 2.98
CA ALA A 48 -10.91 -2.31 1.90
C ALA A 48 -12.24 -1.86 1.31
N THR A 49 -12.25 -0.69 0.73
CA THR A 49 -13.41 -0.13 0.03
C THR A 49 -13.00 0.32 -1.37
N THR A 50 -13.64 -0.22 -2.39
CA THR A 50 -13.42 0.18 -3.78
C THR A 50 -14.43 1.24 -4.19
N VAL A 51 -13.93 2.34 -4.72
CA VAL A 51 -14.71 3.50 -5.20
C VAL A 51 -14.44 3.73 -6.68
N LYS A 52 -15.49 3.89 -7.47
CA LYS A 52 -15.41 4.30 -8.88
C LYS A 52 -16.58 5.20 -9.26
N VAL A 53 -16.39 6.00 -10.27
CA VAL A 53 -17.45 6.85 -10.82
C VAL A 53 -17.80 6.34 -12.23
N ARG A 54 -19.09 6.06 -12.46
CA ARG A 54 -19.60 5.62 -13.76
C ARG A 54 -20.90 6.34 -14.08
N ASN A 55 -20.98 6.95 -15.26
CA ASN A 55 -22.15 7.76 -15.69
C ASN A 55 -22.51 8.86 -14.66
N GLY A 56 -21.52 9.47 -14.03
CA GLY A 56 -21.69 10.49 -13.00
C GLY A 56 -22.20 9.96 -11.65
N GLN A 57 -22.30 8.66 -11.46
CA GLN A 57 -22.68 8.03 -10.19
C GLN A 57 -21.47 7.44 -9.48
N VAL A 58 -21.37 7.70 -8.18
CA VAL A 58 -20.38 7.07 -7.31
C VAL A 58 -20.85 5.66 -6.98
N LEU A 59 -20.02 4.69 -7.30
CA LEU A 59 -20.24 3.27 -6.99
C LEU A 59 -19.22 2.86 -5.93
N VAL A 60 -19.70 2.33 -4.82
CA VAL A 60 -18.90 1.87 -3.69
C VAL A 60 -19.14 0.38 -3.50
N THR A 61 -18.07 -0.39 -3.37
CA THR A 61 -18.13 -1.82 -3.07
C THR A 61 -17.17 -2.17 -1.94
N GLU A 62 -17.59 -3.08 -1.07
CA GLU A 62 -16.74 -3.65 -0.03
C GLU A 62 -15.69 -4.56 -0.65
N GLY A 63 -14.50 -4.58 -0.06
CA GLY A 63 -13.38 -5.40 -0.50
C GLY A 63 -12.49 -4.75 -1.57
N PRO A 64 -11.37 -5.41 -1.89
CA PRO A 64 -10.43 -4.97 -2.91
C PRO A 64 -11.01 -5.14 -4.32
N PHE A 65 -10.40 -4.47 -5.28
CA PHE A 65 -10.87 -4.44 -6.67
C PHE A 65 -10.65 -5.75 -7.44
N THR A 66 -9.78 -6.63 -6.97
CA THR A 66 -9.46 -7.88 -7.67
C THR A 66 -10.32 -9.04 -7.15
N GLU A 67 -10.81 -9.86 -8.09
CA GLU A 67 -11.36 -11.19 -7.77
C GLU A 67 -10.23 -12.15 -7.30
N ALA A 68 -8.98 -11.81 -7.59
CA ALA A 68 -7.82 -12.47 -7.04
C ALA A 68 -7.77 -12.21 -5.52
N LYS A 69 -7.48 -13.24 -4.76
CA LYS A 69 -7.32 -13.17 -3.29
C LYS A 69 -6.06 -12.40 -2.87
N GLU A 70 -5.55 -11.53 -3.72
CA GLU A 70 -4.33 -10.75 -3.52
C GLU A 70 -4.70 -9.32 -3.09
N TRP A 71 -4.12 -8.86 -1.99
CA TRP A 71 -4.35 -7.54 -1.44
C TRP A 71 -3.06 -7.01 -0.80
N VAL A 72 -2.96 -5.70 -0.65
CA VAL A 72 -1.82 -5.04 -0.04
C VAL A 72 -2.04 -4.98 1.47
N GLY A 73 -1.22 -5.70 2.23
CA GLY A 73 -1.31 -5.79 3.70
C GLY A 73 -0.43 -4.78 4.45
N GLY A 74 0.40 -4.04 3.73
CA GLY A 74 1.26 -3.00 4.25
C GLY A 74 2.13 -2.43 3.16
N PHE A 75 2.78 -1.31 3.45
CA PHE A 75 3.72 -0.67 2.54
C PHE A 75 4.83 0.05 3.30
N ASP A 76 5.97 0.22 2.64
CA ASP A 76 7.01 1.15 3.03
C ASP A 76 7.44 2.00 1.84
N ILE A 77 7.83 3.23 2.11
CA ILE A 77 8.50 4.12 1.19
C ILE A 77 9.94 4.22 1.62
N ILE A 78 10.84 3.91 0.70
CA ILE A 78 12.29 3.94 0.94
C ILE A 78 12.98 4.83 -0.08
N GLU A 79 14.06 5.48 0.34
CA GLU A 79 15.00 6.15 -0.55
C GLU A 79 16.35 5.40 -0.52
N CYS A 80 16.79 4.91 -1.67
CA CYS A 80 18.04 4.18 -1.80
C CYS A 80 18.70 4.45 -3.16
N ASP A 81 19.92 3.98 -3.34
CA ASP A 81 20.76 4.31 -4.51
C ASP A 81 20.21 3.72 -5.81
N ASN A 82 19.69 2.47 -5.77
CA ASN A 82 19.29 1.73 -6.96
C ASN A 82 18.33 0.56 -6.64
N LEU A 83 17.85 -0.10 -7.69
CA LEU A 83 16.91 -1.23 -7.58
C LEU A 83 17.51 -2.44 -6.85
N ASP A 84 18.82 -2.71 -7.01
CA ASP A 84 19.46 -3.85 -6.33
C ASP A 84 19.43 -3.67 -4.81
N GLU A 85 19.65 -2.44 -4.34
CA GLU A 85 19.53 -2.10 -2.93
C GLU A 85 18.06 -2.18 -2.44
N ALA A 86 17.11 -1.69 -3.24
CA ALA A 86 15.69 -1.81 -2.91
C ALA A 86 15.26 -3.29 -2.79
N ILE A 87 15.74 -4.16 -3.68
CA ILE A 87 15.50 -5.61 -3.61
C ILE A 87 16.14 -6.20 -2.35
N GLU A 88 17.34 -5.79 -2.00
CA GLU A 88 18.03 -6.25 -0.78
C GLU A 88 17.24 -5.87 0.46
N ILE A 89 16.75 -4.62 0.56
CA ILE A 89 15.92 -4.14 1.64
C ILE A 89 14.60 -4.93 1.71
N ALA A 90 13.90 -5.06 0.59
CA ALA A 90 12.64 -5.79 0.51
C ALA A 90 12.78 -7.27 0.90
N SER A 91 13.89 -7.93 0.50
CA SER A 91 14.13 -9.33 0.80
C SER A 91 14.35 -9.63 2.29
N LYS A 92 14.79 -8.63 3.05
CA LYS A 92 14.99 -8.73 4.50
C LYS A 92 13.72 -8.50 5.29
N HIS A 93 12.72 -7.84 4.71
CA HIS A 93 11.43 -7.62 5.37
C HIS A 93 10.73 -8.96 5.62
N PRO A 94 10.13 -9.20 6.82
CA PRO A 94 9.51 -10.49 7.14
C PRO A 94 8.40 -10.88 6.16
N ALA A 95 7.63 -9.93 5.62
CA ALA A 95 6.58 -10.20 4.67
C ALA A 95 7.06 -10.93 3.39
N ALA A 96 8.30 -10.70 2.95
CA ALA A 96 8.87 -11.41 1.81
C ALA A 96 8.99 -12.94 2.02
N ARG A 97 9.00 -13.39 3.29
CA ARG A 97 9.04 -14.82 3.66
C ARG A 97 7.66 -15.44 3.70
N PHE A 98 6.65 -14.70 4.15
CA PHE A 98 5.29 -15.23 4.27
C PHE A 98 4.51 -15.08 2.98
N SER A 99 4.80 -14.04 2.21
CA SER A 99 4.10 -13.65 1.00
C SER A 99 5.08 -13.13 -0.05
N SER A 100 4.88 -11.91 -0.54
CA SER A 100 5.79 -11.23 -1.46
C SER A 100 5.85 -9.74 -1.19
N ALA A 101 6.94 -9.11 -1.60
CA ALA A 101 7.07 -7.66 -1.68
C ALA A 101 7.14 -7.25 -3.15
N GLU A 102 6.30 -6.32 -3.57
CA GLU A 102 6.46 -5.63 -4.85
C GLU A 102 7.28 -4.37 -4.62
N VAL A 103 8.39 -4.25 -5.34
CA VAL A 103 9.22 -3.05 -5.39
C VAL A 103 8.82 -2.26 -6.62
N ARG A 104 8.31 -1.03 -6.43
CA ARG A 104 7.89 -0.16 -7.53
C ARG A 104 8.55 1.21 -7.40
N PRO A 105 9.29 1.67 -8.41
CA PRO A 105 9.83 3.03 -8.42
C PRO A 105 8.70 4.06 -8.54
N PHE A 106 8.85 5.19 -7.85
CA PHE A 106 8.03 6.36 -8.12
C PHE A 106 8.45 7.05 -9.43
N MET A 107 7.52 7.79 -10.03
CA MET A 107 7.82 8.59 -11.20
C MET A 107 8.77 9.74 -10.81
N VAL A 108 9.76 9.99 -11.64
CA VAL A 108 10.64 11.14 -11.50
C VAL A 108 10.23 12.18 -12.56
N TRP A 109 9.74 13.31 -12.12
CA TRP A 109 9.29 14.38 -13.01
C TRP A 109 10.48 15.29 -13.36
N PRO A 110 10.69 15.60 -14.66
CA PRO A 110 11.81 16.45 -15.08
C PRO A 110 11.78 17.87 -14.53
N ASP A 111 10.59 18.35 -14.18
CA ASP A 111 10.27 19.67 -13.65
C ASP A 111 9.96 19.67 -12.14
N ALA A 112 10.20 18.55 -11.46
CA ALA A 112 10.04 18.50 -10.01
C ALA A 112 10.95 19.52 -9.32
N GLU A 113 10.42 20.15 -8.28
CA GLU A 113 11.20 21.10 -7.46
C GLU A 113 12.43 20.38 -6.86
N PRO A 114 13.59 21.06 -6.77
CA PRO A 114 14.77 20.47 -6.15
C PRO A 114 14.48 20.03 -4.70
N GLY A 115 14.73 18.76 -4.43
CA GLY A 115 14.46 18.17 -3.11
C GLY A 115 13.01 17.70 -2.93
N HIS A 116 12.24 17.59 -4.02
CA HIS A 116 10.95 16.92 -3.99
C HIS A 116 11.08 15.50 -3.42
N ARG A 117 10.17 15.15 -2.52
CA ARG A 117 10.08 13.85 -1.85
C ARG A 117 8.63 13.43 -1.78
N VAL A 118 8.40 12.12 -1.91
CA VAL A 118 7.06 11.55 -1.76
C VAL A 118 6.53 11.78 -0.34
N VAL A 119 7.35 11.50 0.66
CA VAL A 119 7.00 11.77 2.07
C VAL A 119 7.61 13.11 2.50
N PRO A 120 6.80 14.10 2.88
CA PRO A 120 7.31 15.40 3.33
C PRO A 120 8.18 15.28 4.58
N HIS A 121 9.20 16.13 4.69
CA HIS A 121 10.03 16.19 5.88
C HIS A 121 9.19 16.52 7.13
N GLY A 122 9.44 15.80 8.22
CA GLY A 122 8.72 15.99 9.48
C GLY A 122 7.28 15.47 9.45
N PHE A 123 6.99 14.56 8.53
CA PHE A 123 5.70 13.89 8.47
C PHE A 123 5.37 13.23 9.83
N PRO A 124 4.16 13.47 10.40
CA PRO A 124 3.79 12.90 11.69
C PRO A 124 3.57 11.39 11.59
N GLU A 125 4.33 10.62 12.35
CA GLU A 125 4.18 9.15 12.41
C GLU A 125 2.79 8.73 12.91
N GLN A 126 2.22 9.49 13.85
CA GLN A 126 0.90 9.20 14.41
C GLN A 126 -0.19 10.09 13.81
N PRO A 127 -1.43 9.58 13.69
CA PRO A 127 -2.57 10.37 13.26
C PRO A 127 -2.75 11.62 14.14
N THR A 128 -3.14 12.73 13.52
CA THR A 128 -3.37 14.01 14.20
C THR A 128 -4.81 14.17 14.72
N GLY A 129 -5.63 13.15 14.54
CA GLY A 129 -7.02 13.10 15.01
C GLY A 129 -8.00 12.46 14.03
N GLY A 130 -7.53 12.15 12.82
CA GLY A 130 -8.28 11.45 11.79
C GLY A 130 -7.99 9.95 11.74
N LYS A 131 -8.59 9.29 10.77
CA LYS A 131 -8.31 7.90 10.38
C LYS A 131 -7.49 7.91 9.11
N ARG A 132 -6.45 7.10 9.07
CA ARG A 132 -5.56 7.00 7.92
C ARG A 132 -5.98 5.91 6.96
N TYR A 133 -5.88 6.20 5.68
CA TYR A 133 -6.16 5.28 4.59
C TYR A 133 -5.05 5.37 3.54
N LEU A 134 -4.58 4.22 3.07
CA LEU A 134 -3.89 4.15 1.80
C LEU A 134 -4.95 4.12 0.69
N MET A 135 -4.90 5.06 -0.22
CA MET A 135 -5.69 5.08 -1.44
C MET A 135 -4.80 4.63 -2.60
N LEU A 136 -5.11 3.47 -3.17
CA LEU A 136 -4.48 3.01 -4.40
C LEU A 136 -5.26 3.57 -5.59
N VAL A 137 -4.57 4.27 -6.47
CA VAL A 137 -5.10 4.75 -7.75
C VAL A 137 -4.88 3.66 -8.79
N CYS A 138 -5.96 3.04 -9.26
CA CYS A 138 -5.87 1.90 -10.16
C CYS A 138 -6.46 2.24 -11.54
N VAL A 139 -5.74 1.83 -12.58
CA VAL A 139 -6.26 1.86 -13.96
C VAL A 139 -7.21 0.69 -14.17
N ASP A 140 -8.35 0.94 -14.79
CA ASP A 140 -9.34 -0.07 -15.19
C ASP A 140 -9.52 -0.02 -16.72
N PRO A 141 -9.12 -1.07 -17.47
CA PRO A 141 -9.32 -1.12 -18.92
C PRO A 141 -10.78 -0.99 -19.38
N ASN A 142 -11.74 -1.21 -18.45
CA ASN A 142 -13.17 -1.03 -18.70
C ASN A 142 -13.70 0.30 -18.14
N GLY A 143 -12.81 1.23 -17.78
CA GLY A 143 -13.17 2.56 -17.32
C GLY A 143 -13.77 3.42 -18.41
N GLU A 144 -14.35 4.56 -18.04
CA GLU A 144 -14.89 5.52 -19.00
C GLU A 144 -13.74 6.20 -19.74
N GLU A 145 -13.89 6.37 -21.07
CA GLU A 145 -13.00 7.23 -21.83
C GLU A 145 -13.20 8.70 -21.41
N GLY A 146 -12.11 9.47 -21.33
CA GLY A 146 -12.16 10.91 -21.05
C GLY A 146 -12.03 11.31 -19.59
N GLY A 147 -11.45 10.46 -18.75
CA GLY A 147 -10.89 10.90 -17.48
C GLY A 147 -9.81 11.97 -17.72
N SER A 148 -9.70 12.95 -16.83
CA SER A 148 -8.61 13.92 -16.89
C SER A 148 -7.35 13.31 -16.29
N ASP A 149 -6.24 13.41 -17.02
CA ASP A 149 -4.91 13.08 -16.48
C ASP A 149 -4.38 14.22 -15.57
N ASP A 150 -5.08 15.38 -15.59
CA ASP A 150 -4.74 16.52 -14.77
C ASP A 150 -5.26 16.32 -13.33
N VAL A 151 -4.39 15.80 -12.49
CA VAL A 151 -4.65 15.56 -11.07
C VAL A 151 -4.36 16.79 -10.19
N GLU A 152 -3.64 17.77 -10.71
CA GLU A 152 -3.15 18.91 -9.94
C GLU A 152 -4.26 19.71 -9.21
N PRO A 153 -5.42 20.01 -9.81
CA PRO A 153 -6.51 20.72 -9.11
C PRO A 153 -7.04 19.91 -7.90
N TRP A 154 -7.12 18.59 -8.03
CA TRP A 154 -7.54 17.71 -6.95
C TRP A 154 -6.49 17.68 -5.82
N VAL A 155 -5.20 17.58 -6.16
CA VAL A 155 -4.10 17.61 -5.18
C VAL A 155 -4.15 18.91 -4.38
N GLN A 156 -4.22 20.08 -5.06
CA GLN A 156 -4.28 21.38 -4.40
C GLN A 156 -5.50 21.52 -3.47
N GLU A 157 -6.65 21.00 -3.88
CA GLU A 157 -7.85 21.02 -3.05
C GLU A 157 -7.69 20.12 -1.82
N MET A 158 -7.21 18.89 -1.97
CA MET A 158 -7.09 17.93 -0.88
C MET A 158 -5.95 18.31 0.10
N ASP A 159 -4.85 18.84 -0.40
CA ASP A 159 -3.77 19.42 0.41
C ASP A 159 -4.27 20.65 1.19
N GLY A 160 -5.03 21.52 0.53
CA GLY A 160 -5.65 22.71 1.16
C GLY A 160 -6.66 22.36 2.26
N ARG A 161 -7.33 21.22 2.15
CA ARG A 161 -8.21 20.66 3.19
C ARG A 161 -7.43 19.95 4.30
N GLY A 162 -6.16 19.64 4.09
CA GLY A 162 -5.32 18.86 5.01
C GLY A 162 -5.73 17.39 5.10
N VAL A 163 -6.43 16.85 4.11
CA VAL A 163 -6.87 15.44 4.08
C VAL A 163 -5.93 14.55 3.29
N ARG A 164 -5.20 15.07 2.31
CA ARG A 164 -4.12 14.37 1.63
C ARG A 164 -2.82 14.67 2.35
N LEU A 165 -2.12 13.63 2.74
CA LEU A 165 -0.89 13.75 3.51
C LEU A 165 0.35 13.71 2.58
N PHE A 166 0.33 12.81 1.63
CA PHE A 166 1.29 12.67 0.54
C PHE A 166 0.73 11.74 -0.53
N GLY A 167 1.33 11.73 -1.68
CA GLY A 167 1.03 10.77 -2.74
C GLY A 167 1.87 11.05 -3.97
N GLU A 168 2.03 10.03 -4.81
CA GLU A 168 2.83 10.13 -6.03
C GLU A 168 2.43 9.04 -7.05
N VAL A 169 2.74 9.33 -8.31
CA VAL A 169 2.56 8.41 -9.42
C VAL A 169 3.66 7.35 -9.41
N LEU A 170 3.27 6.12 -9.64
CA LEU A 170 4.20 4.99 -9.79
C LEU A 170 4.62 4.81 -11.25
N ARG A 171 5.82 4.34 -11.48
CA ARG A 171 6.22 3.91 -12.81
C ARG A 171 5.33 2.75 -13.29
N PRO A 172 5.24 2.53 -14.62
CA PRO A 172 4.38 1.48 -15.18
C PRO A 172 4.62 0.09 -14.58
N PRO A 173 3.65 -0.82 -14.67
CA PRO A 173 3.75 -2.16 -14.06
C PRO A 173 4.91 -3.00 -14.62
N GLU A 174 5.41 -2.69 -15.81
CA GLU A 174 6.60 -3.32 -16.40
C GLU A 174 7.87 -3.03 -15.61
N ASP A 175 7.89 -1.95 -14.83
CA ASP A 175 8.99 -1.58 -13.94
C ASP A 175 8.83 -2.14 -12.51
N ALA A 176 7.79 -2.96 -12.27
CA ALA A 176 7.61 -3.64 -11.00
C ALA A 176 8.56 -4.83 -10.86
N THR A 177 9.03 -5.05 -9.65
CA THR A 177 9.85 -6.21 -9.30
C THR A 177 9.24 -6.91 -8.10
N GLN A 178 8.96 -8.21 -8.25
CA GLN A 178 8.50 -9.06 -7.14
C GLN A 178 9.69 -9.67 -6.42
N VAL A 179 9.66 -9.61 -5.10
CA VAL A 179 10.69 -10.18 -4.23
C VAL A 179 10.03 -11.14 -3.23
N MET A 180 10.51 -12.36 -3.20
CA MET A 180 10.07 -13.40 -2.24
C MET A 180 11.29 -14.09 -1.65
N VAL A 181 11.14 -14.62 -0.45
CA VAL A 181 12.15 -15.50 0.16
C VAL A 181 11.53 -16.87 0.42
N ARG A 182 12.11 -17.89 -0.18
CA ARG A 182 11.64 -19.29 -0.02
C ARG A 182 12.82 -20.19 0.28
N GLY A 183 12.73 -20.93 1.37
CA GLY A 183 13.82 -21.83 1.79
C GLY A 183 15.17 -21.10 2.00
N GLY A 184 15.15 -19.87 2.43
CA GLY A 184 16.34 -19.03 2.62
C GLY A 184 16.93 -18.43 1.34
N SER A 185 16.33 -18.66 0.17
CA SER A 185 16.75 -18.09 -1.11
C SER A 185 15.86 -16.94 -1.52
N VAL A 186 16.46 -15.85 -1.98
CA VAL A 186 15.74 -14.70 -2.56
C VAL A 186 15.34 -15.06 -3.99
N ILE A 187 14.07 -14.93 -4.29
CA ILE A 187 13.49 -15.11 -5.62
C ILE A 187 13.02 -13.76 -6.12
N VAL A 188 13.50 -13.36 -7.28
CA VAL A 188 13.16 -12.10 -7.93
C VAL A 188 12.51 -12.40 -9.27
N SER A 189 11.42 -11.74 -9.57
CA SER A 189 10.76 -11.81 -10.88
C SER A 189 10.27 -10.44 -11.34
N ASP A 190 10.23 -10.23 -12.63
CA ASP A 190 9.71 -9.01 -13.25
C ASP A 190 8.18 -9.02 -13.22
N GLY A 191 7.60 -7.83 -13.13
CA GLY A 191 6.17 -7.57 -13.22
C GLY A 191 5.46 -7.44 -11.87
N PRO A 192 4.22 -6.95 -11.89
CA PRO A 192 3.44 -6.69 -10.69
C PRO A 192 2.95 -7.97 -10.02
N PHE A 193 2.54 -7.89 -8.74
CA PHE A 193 2.02 -9.01 -7.96
C PHE A 193 0.70 -9.57 -8.53
N THR A 194 -0.05 -8.76 -9.24
CA THR A 194 -1.32 -9.17 -9.87
C THR A 194 -1.17 -9.29 -11.38
N GLU A 195 -1.66 -10.40 -11.93
CA GLU A 195 -1.83 -10.58 -13.37
C GLU A 195 -3.14 -9.96 -13.89
N ALA A 196 -3.86 -9.24 -13.02
CA ALA A 196 -5.11 -8.57 -13.37
C ALA A 196 -4.87 -7.51 -14.45
N LYS A 197 -5.88 -7.27 -15.26
CA LYS A 197 -5.85 -6.19 -16.26
C LYS A 197 -5.83 -4.80 -15.61
N GLN A 198 -6.21 -4.72 -14.36
CA GLN A 198 -6.15 -3.51 -13.54
C GLN A 198 -4.79 -3.47 -12.86
N TRP A 199 -4.17 -2.30 -12.84
CA TRP A 199 -2.86 -2.10 -12.22
C TRP A 199 -2.81 -0.80 -11.42
N ILE A 200 -1.95 -0.76 -10.41
CA ILE A 200 -1.78 0.38 -9.52
C ILE A 200 -0.90 1.41 -10.22
N ALA A 201 -1.45 2.60 -10.49
CA ALA A 201 -0.77 3.70 -11.16
C ALA A 201 -0.18 4.73 -10.20
N GLY A 202 -0.66 4.78 -8.97
CA GLY A 202 -0.20 5.73 -7.97
C GLY A 202 -0.80 5.42 -6.61
N ILE A 203 -0.35 6.16 -5.63
CA ILE A 203 -0.85 6.11 -4.27
C ILE A 203 -1.12 7.51 -3.74
N ASP A 204 -2.11 7.64 -2.85
CA ASP A 204 -2.26 8.75 -1.94
C ASP A 204 -2.48 8.24 -0.53
N PHE A 205 -1.87 8.89 0.45
CA PHE A 205 -2.09 8.60 1.85
C PHE A 205 -2.93 9.69 2.47
N LEU A 206 -4.05 9.30 3.04
CA LEU A 206 -5.09 10.21 3.50
C LEU A 206 -5.21 10.16 5.02
N GLU A 207 -5.53 11.31 5.64
CA GLU A 207 -6.03 11.38 7.00
C GLU A 207 -7.38 12.11 6.98
N VAL A 208 -8.44 11.40 7.28
CA VAL A 208 -9.84 11.85 7.17
C VAL A 208 -10.61 11.52 8.45
N ARG A 209 -11.77 12.13 8.64
CA ARG A 209 -12.63 11.89 9.81
C ARG A 209 -13.15 10.45 9.88
N ASP A 210 -13.59 9.94 8.73
CA ASP A 210 -14.27 8.65 8.60
C ASP A 210 -14.22 8.11 7.16
N LEU A 211 -14.78 6.93 6.95
CA LEU A 211 -14.86 6.29 5.63
C LEU A 211 -15.70 7.11 4.62
N GLU A 212 -16.73 7.83 5.09
CA GLU A 212 -17.59 8.63 4.20
C GLU A 212 -16.76 9.74 3.54
N GLU A 213 -15.95 10.45 4.32
CA GLU A 213 -15.04 11.47 3.78
C GLU A 213 -13.95 10.85 2.89
N ALA A 214 -13.40 9.67 3.23
CA ALA A 214 -12.46 8.97 2.36
C ALA A 214 -13.08 8.64 0.99
N VAL A 215 -14.34 8.20 0.98
CA VAL A 215 -15.10 7.93 -0.26
C VAL A 215 -15.35 9.21 -1.05
N GLU A 216 -15.67 10.34 -0.40
CA GLU A 216 -15.79 11.63 -1.09
C GLU A 216 -14.49 12.03 -1.78
N VAL A 217 -13.36 11.96 -1.05
CA VAL A 217 -12.02 12.27 -1.56
C VAL A 217 -11.67 11.39 -2.76
N ALA A 218 -11.89 10.08 -2.63
CA ALA A 218 -11.64 9.10 -3.68
C ALA A 218 -12.52 9.32 -4.93
N ALA A 219 -13.81 9.60 -4.73
CA ALA A 219 -14.75 9.85 -5.83
C ALA A 219 -14.46 11.16 -6.59
N ALA A 220 -13.87 12.15 -5.91
CA ALA A 220 -13.44 13.41 -6.52
C ALA A 220 -12.14 13.27 -7.33
N HIS A 221 -11.36 12.21 -7.14
CA HIS A 221 -10.12 11.98 -7.87
C HIS A 221 -10.41 11.82 -9.38
N PRO A 222 -9.68 12.52 -10.29
CA PRO A 222 -9.97 12.49 -11.73
C PRO A 222 -9.94 11.07 -12.31
N MET A 223 -9.05 10.22 -11.81
CA MET A 223 -8.96 8.82 -12.25
C MET A 223 -10.11 7.91 -11.76
N ALA A 224 -11.01 8.37 -10.87
CA ALA A 224 -12.14 7.56 -10.41
C ALA A 224 -13.14 7.20 -11.55
N ARG A 225 -13.13 7.97 -12.66
CA ARG A 225 -13.94 7.72 -13.86
C ARG A 225 -13.28 6.72 -14.80
N ALA A 226 -12.00 6.92 -15.10
CA ALA A 226 -11.25 6.06 -16.01
C ALA A 226 -10.71 4.80 -15.31
N GLY A 227 -10.62 4.84 -13.98
CA GLY A 227 -10.10 3.76 -13.15
C GLY A 227 -11.00 3.47 -11.97
N LEU A 228 -10.36 3.17 -10.86
CA LEU A 228 -11.00 2.98 -9.57
C LEU A 228 -10.00 3.29 -8.45
N MET A 229 -10.53 3.64 -7.28
CA MET A 229 -9.76 3.89 -6.08
C MET A 229 -9.99 2.78 -5.08
N VAL A 230 -8.92 2.28 -4.46
CA VAL A 230 -9.02 1.31 -3.35
C VAL A 230 -8.57 1.99 -2.08
N LEU A 231 -9.48 2.13 -1.15
CA LEU A 231 -9.23 2.69 0.18
C LEU A 231 -9.00 1.55 1.15
N THR A 232 -7.79 1.43 1.69
CA THR A 232 -7.49 0.45 2.73
C THR A 232 -7.11 1.18 4.01
N PRO A 233 -7.84 0.94 5.13
CA PRO A 233 -7.52 1.58 6.40
C PRO A 233 -6.13 1.18 6.88
N ALA A 234 -5.38 2.14 7.44
CA ALA A 234 -4.18 1.84 8.19
C ALA A 234 -4.54 1.06 9.46
N TRP A 235 -3.66 0.12 9.85
CA TRP A 235 -3.88 -0.65 11.08
C TRP A 235 -3.49 0.22 12.27
N PRO A 236 -4.33 0.27 13.31
CA PRO A 236 -3.94 0.98 14.51
C PRO A 236 -2.76 0.27 15.18
N PHE A 237 -1.70 1.02 15.47
CA PHE A 237 -0.54 0.50 16.20
C PHE A 237 -0.78 0.33 17.71
N ASP A 238 -1.95 0.72 18.19
CA ASP A 238 -2.32 0.43 19.56
C ASP A 238 -2.69 -1.05 19.69
N VAL A 239 -1.79 -1.80 20.32
CA VAL A 239 -1.95 -3.25 20.53
C VAL A 239 -3.21 -3.58 21.33
N GLU A 240 -3.70 -2.66 22.16
CA GLU A 240 -4.93 -2.87 22.92
C GLU A 240 -6.17 -2.81 22.00
N ASP A 241 -6.08 -2.06 20.90
CA ASP A 241 -7.13 -1.99 19.89
C ASP A 241 -6.95 -3.01 18.76
N ASP A 242 -5.74 -3.59 18.62
CA ASP A 242 -5.46 -4.61 17.62
C ASP A 242 -5.82 -6.00 18.15
N HIS A 243 -6.97 -6.50 17.72
CA HIS A 243 -7.46 -7.81 18.14
C HIS A 243 -6.58 -8.99 17.67
N VAL A 244 -5.83 -8.83 16.58
CA VAL A 244 -4.90 -9.85 16.08
C VAL A 244 -3.66 -9.93 16.95
N GLU A 245 -3.05 -8.79 17.27
CA GLU A 245 -1.92 -8.73 18.18
C GLU A 245 -2.30 -9.18 19.61
N ARG A 246 -3.52 -8.84 20.05
CA ARG A 246 -4.04 -9.34 21.30
C ARG A 246 -4.17 -10.86 21.30
N ALA A 247 -4.76 -11.44 20.25
CA ALA A 247 -4.88 -12.89 20.11
C ALA A 247 -3.52 -13.59 20.06
N ARG A 248 -2.51 -12.98 19.41
CA ARG A 248 -1.14 -13.50 19.39
C ARG A 248 -0.49 -13.52 20.78
N ARG A 249 -0.74 -12.48 21.59
CA ARG A 249 -0.21 -12.39 22.95
C ARG A 249 -0.88 -13.37 23.91
N GLU A 250 -2.20 -13.51 23.80
CA GLU A 250 -2.99 -14.38 24.68
C GLU A 250 -2.83 -15.87 24.35
N ALA A 251 -2.66 -16.19 23.08
CA ALA A 251 -2.53 -17.56 22.61
C ALA A 251 -1.62 -17.64 21.37
N PRO A 252 -0.29 -17.62 21.54
CA PRO A 252 0.66 -17.62 20.42
C PRO A 252 0.49 -18.82 19.47
N GLU A 253 0.06 -19.98 19.99
CA GLU A 253 -0.25 -21.17 19.23
C GLU A 253 -1.54 -21.04 18.39
N LEU A 254 -2.46 -20.15 18.79
CA LEU A 254 -3.71 -19.86 18.08
C LEU A 254 -3.55 -18.66 17.16
N GLY A 255 -2.58 -17.79 17.38
CA GLY A 255 -2.28 -16.65 16.53
C GLY A 255 -2.06 -17.05 15.06
N ARG A 256 -1.50 -18.22 14.83
CA ARG A 256 -1.39 -18.84 13.49
C ARG A 256 -2.73 -19.21 12.85
N ARG A 257 -3.81 -19.31 13.64
CA ARG A 257 -5.17 -19.67 13.18
C ARG A 257 -6.12 -18.49 13.19
N SER A 258 -5.80 -17.47 13.98
CA SER A 258 -6.63 -16.26 14.12
C SER A 258 -6.17 -15.11 13.22
N GLU A 259 -4.98 -15.20 12.62
CA GLU A 259 -4.85 -14.47 11.37
C GLU A 259 -5.95 -15.01 10.48
N PRO A 260 -6.89 -14.19 9.99
CA PRO A 260 -7.73 -14.61 8.88
C PRO A 260 -6.74 -15.11 7.88
N ALA A 261 -6.80 -16.42 7.57
CA ALA A 261 -5.82 -17.02 6.70
C ALA A 261 -5.71 -16.06 5.53
N LEU A 262 -4.55 -15.43 5.40
CA LEU A 262 -4.33 -14.38 4.42
C LEU A 262 -4.82 -14.97 3.11
N GLY A 263 -6.08 -14.71 2.75
CA GLY A 263 -6.68 -15.23 1.54
C GLY A 263 -7.52 -16.52 1.62
N VAL A 264 -8.01 -16.98 2.78
CA VAL A 264 -9.01 -18.06 2.81
C VAL A 264 -10.32 -17.57 3.38
N ALA A 265 -11.06 -16.81 2.58
CA ALA A 265 -12.51 -16.86 2.66
C ALA A 265 -12.96 -18.02 1.78
N SER A 266 -13.64 -18.97 2.38
CA SER A 266 -14.35 -20.06 1.74
C SER A 266 -15.44 -19.55 0.81
#